data_c4f817c7e7dfc2d2455b5cdb1cfbdbf1
#
_entry.id   c4f817c7e7dfc2d2455b5cdb1cfbdbf1
#
_cell.length_a   1.000
_cell.length_b   1.000
_cell.length_c   1.000
_cell.angle_alpha   90.00
_cell.angle_beta   90.00
_cell.angle_gamma   90.00
#
_symmetry.space_group_name_H-M   'P 1'
#
loop_
_entity.id
_entity.type
_entity.pdbx_description
1 polymer ?
#
loop_
_entity_poly.entity_id
_entity_poly.type
_entity_poly.pdbx_seq_one_letter_code
_entity_poly.pdbx_strand_id
1 'polypeptide(L)'
;IPRGAHLDATYRERERQIACRFRTTDDLRLWPFDIAAAEYFSHPGPLQALGIGGSEVVAGLRLTLVHRTGAAEDEAAGQGAGQGAGRAADPETWFAGCALDTLPVHLVGPEAEAVAIYEQVFADCTGIYLRYLDAFGDPVLAALPVDTLEPVGFGPGEALIPKDDRLFDGFDLLREYFAFPRKFLGFRLTRLHRALQAVRARSLDIVFCFDEASPRLGSAVRPDAFALYAVPAVNLFEMSLDRVAVRANQHEYHLVPDRSRTLDFEPHRILQVYAHQPGRPGKIPVQPLYAPPDASAATGLFYTVRRMPRRRTSKERHFGTASDYTGTDLFLSLIEPAGLDDESAVAELSVRALCSNRHLPDLLPVGEAGADFRLADDQALDVVCVAGPTRPREPVVAQRHGRSETLFTGTVSWRLISLLSLNRLGLVEAGAGRGAAALREALMLFADLSDSAVERRIRGLRSVDSRAVVRRLRQRIGTGTARGTEVTVTLDDKAFEGTGPYLLGAILDRFLAEYASLNHFTQTVIRTVERGEILRGPPRAGGRRLL
;
A
#
# COMPACT_ATOMS: atom_id res chain seq x y z
N ILE A 1 4.50 5.42 16.53
CA ILE A 1 3.13 5.00 16.21
C ILE A 1 3.23 3.61 15.60
N PRO A 2 2.69 2.57 16.23
CA PRO A 2 2.81 1.21 15.72
C PRO A 2 1.89 0.99 14.52
N ARG A 3 2.23 0.00 13.70
CA ARG A 3 1.33 -0.56 12.70
C ARG A 3 0.04 -1.05 13.36
N GLY A 4 -1.09 -0.72 12.76
CA GLY A 4 -2.41 -1.08 13.29
C GLY A 4 -3.01 -0.06 14.24
N ALA A 5 -2.33 1.05 14.49
CA ALA A 5 -2.89 2.15 15.27
C ALA A 5 -4.16 2.69 14.60
N HIS A 6 -5.16 3.00 15.42
CA HIS A 6 -6.44 3.47 14.93
C HIS A 6 -6.46 4.99 14.76
N LEU A 7 -6.98 5.42 13.62
CA LEU A 7 -7.22 6.80 13.25
C LEU A 7 -8.72 6.99 13.09
N ASP A 8 -9.32 7.83 13.90
CA ASP A 8 -10.74 8.11 13.87
C ASP A 8 -11.02 9.49 13.24
N ALA A 9 -11.89 9.50 12.23
CA ALA A 9 -12.45 10.72 11.65
C ALA A 9 -13.96 10.76 11.88
N THR A 10 -14.50 11.94 12.09
CA THR A 10 -15.92 12.11 12.40
C THR A 10 -16.65 12.69 11.20
N TYR A 11 -17.67 11.98 10.76
CA TYR A 11 -18.63 12.46 9.78
C TYR A 11 -19.95 12.82 10.47
N ARG A 12 -20.52 13.98 10.12
CA ARG A 12 -21.83 14.42 10.60
C ARG A 12 -22.83 14.37 9.47
N GLU A 13 -23.83 13.49 9.60
CA GLU A 13 -24.99 13.46 8.71
C GLU A 13 -26.22 13.93 9.50
N ARG A 14 -26.70 15.14 9.21
CA ARG A 14 -27.82 15.79 9.91
C ARG A 14 -27.56 15.89 11.43
N GLU A 15 -28.25 15.07 12.25
CA GLU A 15 -28.06 15.00 13.70
C GLU A 15 -27.21 13.79 14.14
N ARG A 16 -26.72 12.99 13.19
CA ARG A 16 -26.01 11.75 13.46
C ARG A 16 -24.50 11.93 13.27
N GLN A 17 -23.77 11.58 14.30
CA GLN A 17 -22.31 11.57 14.24
C GLN A 17 -21.83 10.12 14.04
N ILE A 18 -21.09 9.89 12.97
CA ILE A 18 -20.55 8.57 12.62
C ILE A 18 -19.04 8.69 12.62
N ALA A 19 -18.39 7.79 13.34
CA ALA A 19 -16.94 7.69 13.31
C ALA A 19 -16.50 6.75 12.19
N CYS A 20 -15.70 7.24 11.25
CA CYS A 20 -14.98 6.42 10.30
C CYS A 20 -13.62 6.06 10.89
N ARG A 21 -13.32 4.78 10.97
CA ARG A 21 -12.10 4.27 11.56
C ARG A 21 -11.15 3.75 10.49
N PHE A 22 -9.94 4.27 10.52
CA PHE A 22 -8.84 3.77 9.70
C PHE A 22 -7.80 3.10 10.59
N ARG A 23 -6.90 2.37 9.98
CA ARG A 23 -5.78 1.71 10.65
C ARG A 23 -4.51 1.94 9.86
N THR A 24 -3.42 2.34 10.55
CA THR A 24 -2.10 2.46 9.93
C THR A 24 -1.60 1.11 9.42
N THR A 25 -0.88 1.11 8.30
CA THR A 25 -0.41 -0.13 7.67
C THR A 25 1.08 -0.36 7.84
N ASP A 26 1.80 0.59 8.44
CA ASP A 26 3.22 0.50 8.73
C ASP A 26 3.55 1.17 10.06
N ASP A 27 4.73 0.88 10.61
CA ASP A 27 5.27 1.56 11.77
C ASP A 27 5.77 2.96 11.40
N LEU A 28 5.41 3.97 12.19
CA LEU A 28 5.85 5.34 11.99
C LEU A 28 6.68 5.83 13.17
N ARG A 29 7.89 6.31 12.88
CA ARG A 29 8.74 7.00 13.86
C ARG A 29 8.79 8.48 13.54
N LEU A 30 8.53 9.30 14.53
CA LEU A 30 8.62 10.75 14.44
C LEU A 30 9.99 11.21 14.90
N TRP A 31 10.57 12.14 14.16
CA TRP A 31 11.87 12.75 14.43
C TRP A 31 11.72 14.28 14.47
N PRO A 32 12.52 15.00 15.27
CA PRO A 32 12.36 16.44 15.40
C PRO A 32 13.01 17.22 14.25
N PHE A 33 12.71 16.89 13.02
CA PHE A 33 13.17 17.64 11.84
C PHE A 33 12.14 17.66 10.72
N ASP A 34 12.27 18.64 9.83
CA ASP A 34 11.44 18.82 8.65
C ASP A 34 12.27 19.05 7.40
N ILE A 35 11.61 18.97 6.25
CA ILE A 35 12.12 19.44 4.97
C ILE A 35 11.87 20.94 4.89
N ALA A 36 12.92 21.74 5.05
CA ALA A 36 12.86 23.20 4.98
C ALA A 36 12.94 23.71 3.54
N ALA A 37 13.67 23.01 2.66
CA ALA A 37 13.80 23.37 1.26
C ALA A 37 13.86 22.13 0.37
N ALA A 38 13.33 22.25 -0.85
CA ALA A 38 13.46 21.28 -1.92
C ALA A 38 13.71 22.02 -3.23
N GLU A 39 14.77 21.66 -3.94
CA GLU A 39 15.17 22.35 -5.17
C GLU A 39 15.58 21.33 -6.24
N TYR A 40 15.13 21.58 -7.46
CA TYR A 40 15.54 20.81 -8.61
C TYR A 40 16.52 21.63 -9.48
N PHE A 41 17.64 21.04 -9.80
CA PHE A 41 18.66 21.61 -10.66
C PHE A 41 18.59 20.94 -12.04
N SER A 42 18.15 21.67 -13.05
CA SER A 42 18.03 21.18 -14.43
C SER A 42 19.34 21.20 -15.22
N HIS A 43 20.44 21.61 -14.60
CA HIS A 43 21.78 21.67 -15.19
C HIS A 43 22.85 21.47 -14.11
N PRO A 44 24.08 21.03 -14.47
CA PRO A 44 25.11 20.63 -13.50
C PRO A 44 25.77 21.79 -12.73
N GLY A 45 25.60 23.04 -13.17
CA GLY A 45 26.26 24.21 -12.54
C GLY A 45 26.05 24.32 -11.04
N PRO A 46 24.80 24.32 -10.52
CA PRO A 46 24.55 24.37 -9.08
C PRO A 46 25.14 23.18 -8.31
N LEU A 47 25.15 21.97 -8.91
CA LEU A 47 25.74 20.79 -8.28
C LEU A 47 27.26 20.90 -8.16
N GLN A 48 27.92 21.45 -9.18
CA GLN A 48 29.34 21.75 -9.13
C GLN A 48 29.69 22.79 -8.06
N ALA A 49 28.82 23.80 -7.87
CA ALA A 49 28.98 24.78 -6.79
C ALA A 49 28.81 24.14 -5.39
N LEU A 50 28.06 23.02 -5.28
CA LEU A 50 27.96 22.22 -4.05
C LEU A 50 29.15 21.26 -3.84
N GLY A 51 30.12 21.22 -4.77
CA GLY A 51 31.25 20.30 -4.72
C GLY A 51 30.99 18.94 -5.35
N ILE A 52 29.85 18.78 -6.03
CA ILE A 52 29.43 17.53 -6.69
C ILE A 52 29.74 17.69 -8.18
N GLY A 53 30.72 16.96 -8.67
CA GLY A 53 31.14 16.96 -10.08
C GLY A 53 31.22 15.55 -10.64
N GLY A 54 30.93 15.39 -11.93
CA GLY A 54 31.07 14.15 -12.69
C GLY A 54 30.59 14.36 -14.11
N SER A 55 31.19 13.67 -15.08
CA SER A 55 30.82 13.78 -16.49
C SER A 55 29.39 13.23 -16.79
N GLU A 56 28.87 12.41 -15.90
CA GLU A 56 27.56 11.76 -16.04
C GLU A 56 26.44 12.50 -15.28
N VAL A 57 26.78 13.54 -14.50
CA VAL A 57 25.79 14.28 -13.72
C VAL A 57 25.26 15.45 -14.55
N VAL A 58 23.99 15.38 -14.92
CA VAL A 58 23.29 16.38 -15.76
C VAL A 58 22.31 17.22 -14.95
N ALA A 59 21.64 16.61 -13.97
CA ALA A 59 20.62 17.25 -13.15
C ALA A 59 20.70 16.76 -11.69
N GLY A 60 19.91 17.37 -10.79
CA GLY A 60 19.86 16.92 -9.40
C GLY A 60 18.66 17.44 -8.62
N LEU A 61 18.42 16.80 -7.49
CA LEU A 61 17.40 17.18 -6.50
C LEU A 61 18.10 17.37 -5.15
N ARG A 62 17.90 18.52 -4.52
CA ARG A 62 18.33 18.80 -3.15
C ARG A 62 17.15 18.87 -2.22
N LEU A 63 17.19 18.11 -1.12
CA LEU A 63 16.28 18.18 0.00
C LEU A 63 17.05 18.63 1.23
N THR A 64 16.67 19.75 1.82
CA THR A 64 17.31 20.30 3.03
C THR A 64 16.47 19.95 4.26
N LEU A 65 17.02 19.12 5.14
CA LEU A 65 16.45 18.79 6.44
C LEU A 65 16.96 19.77 7.48
N VAL A 66 16.07 20.29 8.33
CA VAL A 66 16.41 21.19 9.44
C VAL A 66 15.82 20.70 10.73
N HIS A 67 16.61 20.72 11.80
CA HIS A 67 16.17 20.32 13.13
C HIS A 67 15.24 21.38 13.73
N ARG A 68 14.10 20.95 14.28
CA ARG A 68 13.03 21.84 14.81
C ARG A 68 13.29 22.44 16.20
N THR A 69 14.20 21.89 16.99
CA THR A 69 14.45 22.42 18.33
C THR A 69 15.13 23.78 18.24
N GLY A 70 14.41 24.82 18.60
CA GLY A 70 14.87 26.21 18.59
C GLY A 70 13.75 27.24 18.45
N ALA A 71 12.66 26.91 17.76
CA ALA A 71 11.54 27.85 17.62
C ALA A 71 10.68 27.99 18.90
N ALA A 72 10.60 26.94 19.72
CA ALA A 72 9.85 26.97 20.97
C ALA A 72 10.65 27.59 22.15
N GLU A 73 11.99 27.63 22.06
CA GLU A 73 12.82 28.24 23.10
C GLU A 73 12.92 29.76 22.93
N ASP A 74 12.83 30.30 21.73
CA ASP A 74 12.80 31.75 21.48
C ASP A 74 11.46 32.38 21.90
N GLU A 75 10.34 31.65 21.86
CA GLU A 75 9.05 32.10 22.40
C GLU A 75 8.94 31.92 23.94
N ALA A 76 9.61 30.89 24.51
CA ALA A 76 9.59 30.62 25.96
C ALA A 76 10.65 31.42 26.74
N ALA A 77 11.70 31.90 26.10
CA ALA A 77 12.72 32.76 26.75
C ALA A 77 12.19 34.13 27.17
N GLY A 78 10.95 34.47 26.74
CA GLY A 78 10.22 35.67 27.23
C GLY A 78 9.51 35.50 28.58
N GLN A 79 9.39 34.30 29.16
CA GLN A 79 8.67 34.07 30.41
C GLN A 79 9.39 33.05 31.32
N GLY A 80 10.23 33.55 32.21
CA GLY A 80 10.54 32.97 33.52
C GLY A 80 11.12 31.55 33.58
N ALA A 81 12.43 31.46 33.71
CA ALA A 81 13.20 30.24 33.95
C ALA A 81 12.77 29.47 35.24
N GLY A 82 12.24 28.25 35.05
CA GLY A 82 12.13 27.22 36.09
C GLY A 82 13.21 26.13 35.89
N GLN A 83 14.11 25.99 36.86
CA GLN A 83 15.16 24.96 36.90
C GLN A 83 14.55 23.57 36.95
N GLY A 84 14.79 22.73 35.93
CA GLY A 84 14.40 21.31 35.94
C GLY A 84 14.31 20.61 34.60
N ALA A 85 14.62 21.22 33.48
CA ALA A 85 14.66 20.58 32.18
C ALA A 85 15.98 19.80 32.00
N GLY A 86 15.90 18.49 31.73
CA GLY A 86 17.04 17.72 31.26
C GLY A 86 17.66 18.41 30.06
N ARG A 87 19.00 18.44 30.04
CA ARG A 87 19.83 19.11 29.03
C ARG A 87 19.31 18.72 27.64
N ALA A 88 18.64 19.65 26.96
CA ALA A 88 18.25 19.48 25.57
C ALA A 88 19.51 19.15 24.76
N ALA A 89 19.46 18.12 23.93
CA ALA A 89 20.61 17.78 23.09
C ALA A 89 20.94 18.98 22.22
N ASP A 90 22.23 19.33 22.17
CA ASP A 90 22.73 20.41 21.32
C ASP A 90 22.27 20.18 19.87
N PRO A 91 21.54 21.11 19.24
CA PRO A 91 21.04 20.98 17.88
C PRO A 91 22.13 20.65 16.84
N GLU A 92 23.37 21.11 17.08
CA GLU A 92 24.49 20.81 16.20
C GLU A 92 24.96 19.35 16.27
N THR A 93 24.67 18.64 17.37
CA THR A 93 25.05 17.23 17.55
C THR A 93 23.89 16.26 17.35
N TRP A 94 22.70 16.77 17.08
CA TRP A 94 21.50 15.96 17.07
C TRP A 94 21.52 14.84 16.02
N PHE A 95 21.87 15.12 14.76
CA PHE A 95 21.97 14.09 13.72
C PHE A 95 23.00 13.02 14.08
N ALA A 96 24.11 13.41 14.68
CA ALA A 96 25.15 12.47 15.13
C ALA A 96 24.67 11.56 16.25
N GLY A 97 23.77 12.04 17.12
CA GLY A 97 23.20 11.29 18.26
C GLY A 97 21.94 10.50 17.91
N CYS A 98 21.30 10.73 16.75
CA CYS A 98 20.05 10.08 16.42
C CYS A 98 20.25 8.61 15.98
N ALA A 99 19.27 7.77 16.28
CA ALA A 99 19.25 6.37 15.85
C ALA A 99 18.49 6.17 14.52
N LEU A 100 18.49 7.19 13.67
CA LEU A 100 17.84 7.16 12.36
C LEU A 100 18.65 6.28 11.39
N ASP A 101 18.10 5.16 11.02
CA ASP A 101 18.70 4.26 10.01
C ASP A 101 17.94 4.30 8.68
N THR A 102 16.63 4.49 8.75
CA THR A 102 15.76 4.51 7.57
C THR A 102 14.86 5.75 7.59
N LEU A 103 14.92 6.51 6.51
CA LEU A 103 14.11 7.73 6.31
C LEU A 103 13.15 7.53 5.14
N PRO A 104 11.86 7.26 5.38
CA PRO A 104 10.84 7.25 4.34
C PRO A 104 10.42 8.67 4.00
N VAL A 105 10.25 8.94 2.70
CA VAL A 105 9.75 10.19 2.14
C VAL A 105 8.64 9.86 1.15
N HIS A 106 7.45 10.38 1.38
CA HIS A 106 6.31 10.21 0.48
C HIS A 106 6.16 11.41 -0.43
N LEU A 107 5.80 11.16 -1.69
CA LEU A 107 5.55 12.19 -2.68
C LEU A 107 4.08 12.57 -2.66
N VAL A 108 3.79 13.83 -2.43
CA VAL A 108 2.43 14.38 -2.28
C VAL A 108 2.13 15.44 -3.35
N GLY A 109 0.94 16.03 -3.34
CA GLY A 109 0.53 17.00 -4.35
C GLY A 109 -0.09 16.35 -5.60
N PRO A 110 -0.08 16.99 -6.78
CA PRO A 110 -0.64 16.45 -8.01
C PRO A 110 0.00 15.12 -8.42
N GLU A 111 -0.81 14.14 -8.84
CA GLU A 111 -0.32 12.79 -9.16
C GLU A 111 0.74 12.79 -10.27
N ALA A 112 0.54 13.61 -11.29
CA ALA A 112 1.49 13.72 -12.39
C ALA A 112 2.87 14.22 -11.95
N GLU A 113 2.92 15.17 -11.01
CA GLU A 113 4.16 15.70 -10.46
C GLU A 113 4.86 14.65 -9.58
N ALA A 114 4.11 14.00 -8.69
CA ALA A 114 4.64 12.96 -7.81
C ALA A 114 5.21 11.77 -8.60
N VAL A 115 4.51 11.33 -9.66
CA VAL A 115 5.02 10.26 -10.54
C VAL A 115 6.26 10.69 -11.31
N ALA A 116 6.32 11.93 -11.79
CA ALA A 116 7.51 12.44 -12.49
C ALA A 116 8.74 12.50 -11.56
N ILE A 117 8.56 12.94 -10.32
CA ILE A 117 9.63 12.91 -9.30
C ILE A 117 10.05 11.46 -9.00
N TYR A 118 9.07 10.56 -8.84
CA TYR A 118 9.32 9.14 -8.58
C TYR A 118 10.13 8.49 -9.71
N GLU A 119 9.74 8.72 -10.95
CA GLU A 119 10.45 8.21 -12.13
C GLU A 119 11.89 8.73 -12.17
N GLN A 120 12.09 10.04 -12.01
CA GLN A 120 13.43 10.65 -11.99
C GLN A 120 14.33 10.07 -10.90
N VAL A 121 13.78 9.87 -9.69
CA VAL A 121 14.54 9.34 -8.54
C VAL A 121 14.96 7.88 -8.76
N PHE A 122 14.14 7.07 -9.43
CA PHE A 122 14.44 5.64 -9.58
C PHE A 122 15.00 5.24 -10.94
N ALA A 123 14.73 6.01 -12.00
CA ALA A 123 15.24 5.72 -13.34
C ALA A 123 16.66 6.30 -13.53
N ASP A 124 16.86 7.55 -13.11
CA ASP A 124 17.99 8.35 -13.55
C ASP A 124 19.01 8.65 -12.43
N CYS A 125 18.79 8.12 -11.20
CA CYS A 125 19.68 8.39 -10.07
C CYS A 125 21.02 7.66 -10.20
N THR A 126 22.09 8.43 -10.34
CA THR A 126 23.48 7.94 -10.46
C THR A 126 24.31 8.12 -9.18
N GLY A 127 23.88 9.00 -8.26
CA GLY A 127 24.59 9.25 -7.01
C GLY A 127 23.73 9.93 -5.96
N ILE A 128 24.06 9.69 -4.70
CA ILE A 128 23.37 10.31 -3.55
C ILE A 128 24.46 10.83 -2.60
N TYR A 129 24.29 12.06 -2.13
CA TYR A 129 25.23 12.70 -1.24
C TYR A 129 24.52 13.32 -0.05
N LEU A 130 25.12 13.19 1.13
CA LEU A 130 24.83 14.00 2.31
C LEU A 130 25.78 15.19 2.34
N ARG A 131 25.26 16.40 2.45
CA ARG A 131 26.06 17.63 2.54
C ARG A 131 25.65 18.41 3.77
N TYR A 132 26.61 18.83 4.56
CA TYR A 132 26.41 19.68 5.73
C TYR A 132 27.62 20.61 5.91
N LEU A 133 27.47 21.63 6.73
CA LEU A 133 28.58 22.50 7.15
C LEU A 133 29.14 21.96 8.47
N ASP A 134 30.46 21.86 8.57
CA ASP A 134 31.11 21.50 9.83
C ASP A 134 31.15 22.67 10.83
N ALA A 135 31.76 22.47 11.97
CA ALA A 135 31.88 23.49 13.03
C ALA A 135 32.66 24.73 12.60
N PHE A 136 33.44 24.66 11.52
CA PHE A 136 34.20 25.78 10.95
C PHE A 136 33.45 26.47 9.82
N GLY A 137 32.29 25.95 9.40
CA GLY A 137 31.53 26.43 8.26
C GLY A 137 31.98 25.85 6.92
N ASP A 138 32.88 24.89 6.93
CA ASP A 138 33.36 24.24 5.71
C ASP A 138 32.36 23.15 5.24
N PRO A 139 32.09 23.04 3.92
CA PRO A 139 31.16 22.05 3.42
C PRO A 139 31.77 20.64 3.45
N VAL A 140 31.11 19.73 4.14
CA VAL A 140 31.44 18.31 4.15
C VAL A 140 30.48 17.56 3.21
N LEU A 141 31.03 16.70 2.37
CA LEU A 141 30.28 15.89 1.41
C LEU A 141 30.55 14.40 1.67
N ALA A 142 29.50 13.63 1.96
CA ALA A 142 29.56 12.19 2.18
C ALA A 142 28.69 11.46 1.14
N ALA A 143 29.33 10.60 0.32
CA ALA A 143 28.60 9.80 -0.66
C ALA A 143 27.86 8.64 0.00
N LEU A 144 26.62 8.42 -0.39
CA LEU A 144 25.82 7.24 -0.06
C LEU A 144 25.79 6.30 -1.28
N PRO A 145 25.90 4.99 -1.07
CA PRO A 145 25.67 4.02 -2.15
C PRO A 145 24.26 4.15 -2.72
N VAL A 146 24.08 4.10 -4.03
CA VAL A 146 22.77 4.22 -4.67
C VAL A 146 21.80 3.12 -4.23
N ASP A 147 22.32 1.95 -3.84
CA ASP A 147 21.52 0.85 -3.29
C ASP A 147 20.98 1.10 -1.87
N THR A 148 21.23 2.29 -1.28
CA THR A 148 20.53 2.76 -0.08
C THR A 148 19.15 3.33 -0.40
N LEU A 149 18.89 3.65 -1.65
CA LEU A 149 17.61 4.16 -2.15
C LEU A 149 16.68 2.99 -2.48
N GLU A 150 15.58 2.90 -1.76
CA GLU A 150 14.58 1.85 -1.93
C GLU A 150 13.19 2.45 -2.14
N PRO A 151 12.33 1.83 -3.00
CA PRO A 151 10.95 2.26 -3.13
C PRO A 151 10.11 1.85 -1.92
N VAL A 152 9.14 2.67 -1.51
CA VAL A 152 8.16 2.36 -0.47
C VAL A 152 6.97 1.58 -1.01
N GLY A 153 6.25 0.90 -0.14
CA GLY A 153 4.98 0.25 -0.47
C GLY A 153 5.09 -1.16 -1.06
N PHE A 154 6.29 -1.69 -1.27
CA PHE A 154 6.53 -2.99 -1.90
C PHE A 154 6.97 -4.08 -0.93
N GLY A 155 7.30 -3.73 0.28
CA GLY A 155 7.76 -4.67 1.29
C GLY A 155 6.65 -5.63 1.76
N PRO A 156 7.01 -6.84 2.22
CA PRO A 156 6.03 -7.82 2.70
C PRO A 156 5.25 -7.31 3.94
N GLY A 157 5.83 -6.39 4.69
CA GLY A 157 5.20 -5.71 5.83
C GLY A 157 4.33 -4.51 5.45
N GLU A 158 4.38 -4.00 4.22
CA GLU A 158 3.75 -2.77 3.79
C GLU A 158 2.39 -2.97 3.09
N ALA A 159 1.82 -4.17 3.15
CA ALA A 159 0.52 -4.45 2.56
C ALA A 159 -0.60 -3.66 3.26
N LEU A 160 -1.49 -3.01 2.49
CA LEU A 160 -2.66 -2.29 3.00
C LEU A 160 -3.66 -3.26 3.64
N ILE A 161 -3.90 -4.38 2.97
CA ILE A 161 -4.82 -5.39 3.42
C ILE A 161 -4.03 -6.47 4.16
N PRO A 162 -4.47 -6.88 5.35
CA PRO A 162 -3.79 -7.94 6.09
C PRO A 162 -3.66 -9.20 5.25
N LYS A 163 -2.44 -9.74 5.16
CA LYS A 163 -2.17 -10.95 4.42
C LYS A 163 -3.02 -12.12 4.92
N ASP A 164 -3.41 -12.95 3.98
CA ASP A 164 -3.97 -14.26 4.25
C ASP A 164 -3.02 -15.29 3.62
N ASP A 165 -2.34 -16.08 4.44
CA ASP A 165 -1.34 -17.06 3.99
C ASP A 165 -1.91 -18.13 3.05
N ARG A 166 -3.25 -18.17 2.89
CA ARG A 166 -3.96 -19.05 1.96
C ARG A 166 -4.10 -18.46 0.56
N LEU A 167 -3.76 -17.19 0.36
CA LEU A 167 -3.93 -16.48 -0.90
C LEU A 167 -2.60 -16.29 -1.62
N PHE A 168 -2.66 -16.17 -2.94
CA PHE A 168 -1.52 -15.83 -3.78
C PHE A 168 -1.16 -14.34 -3.62
N ASP A 169 0.04 -14.06 -3.12
CA ASP A 169 0.50 -12.70 -2.79
C ASP A 169 0.64 -11.77 -4.01
N GLY A 170 0.90 -12.32 -5.20
CA GLY A 170 1.14 -11.53 -6.41
C GLY A 170 -0.04 -10.62 -6.80
N PHE A 171 -1.26 -10.99 -6.44
CA PHE A 171 -2.43 -10.16 -6.74
C PHE A 171 -2.60 -8.97 -5.79
N ASP A 172 -2.01 -9.00 -4.61
CA ASP A 172 -2.14 -7.92 -3.63
C ASP A 172 -1.53 -6.61 -4.17
N LEU A 173 -0.35 -6.68 -4.79
CA LEU A 173 0.28 -5.51 -5.40
C LEU A 173 -0.56 -4.90 -6.53
N LEU A 174 -1.14 -5.74 -7.40
CA LEU A 174 -2.03 -5.27 -8.47
C LEU A 174 -3.28 -4.61 -7.90
N ARG A 175 -3.92 -5.26 -6.94
CA ARG A 175 -5.12 -4.73 -6.27
C ARG A 175 -4.85 -3.38 -5.61
N GLU A 176 -3.74 -3.26 -4.88
CA GLU A 176 -3.35 -2.05 -4.19
C GLU A 176 -2.94 -0.93 -5.16
N TYR A 177 -2.25 -1.26 -6.25
CA TYR A 177 -1.92 -0.29 -7.30
C TYR A 177 -3.18 0.32 -7.92
N PHE A 178 -4.17 -0.51 -8.27
CA PHE A 178 -5.41 0.01 -8.85
C PHE A 178 -6.33 0.67 -7.83
N ALA A 179 -6.25 0.30 -6.54
CA ALA A 179 -7.05 0.90 -5.49
C ALA A 179 -6.46 2.22 -4.97
N PHE A 180 -5.14 2.25 -4.73
CA PHE A 180 -4.45 3.40 -4.13
C PHE A 180 -3.00 3.49 -4.60
N PRO A 181 -2.74 3.95 -5.85
CA PRO A 181 -1.39 4.06 -6.41
C PRO A 181 -0.47 4.97 -5.59
N ARG A 182 -1.02 5.96 -4.88
CA ARG A 182 -0.29 6.88 -4.00
C ARG A 182 0.54 6.20 -2.93
N LYS A 183 0.15 5.01 -2.49
CA LYS A 183 0.92 4.18 -1.57
C LYS A 183 2.36 3.95 -2.03
N PHE A 184 2.57 3.82 -3.34
CA PHE A 184 3.86 3.48 -3.94
C PHE A 184 4.69 4.72 -4.32
N LEU A 185 4.09 5.91 -4.26
CA LEU A 185 4.77 7.15 -4.59
C LEU A 185 5.57 7.64 -3.39
N GLY A 186 6.79 7.18 -3.30
CA GLY A 186 7.74 7.54 -2.28
C GLY A 186 9.01 6.71 -2.37
N PHE A 187 10.00 7.14 -1.65
CA PHE A 187 11.27 6.44 -1.52
C PHE A 187 11.69 6.41 -0.06
N ARG A 188 12.60 5.51 0.28
CA ARG A 188 13.29 5.52 1.57
C ARG A 188 14.79 5.47 1.35
N LEU A 189 15.50 6.19 2.19
CA LEU A 189 16.95 6.05 2.32
C LEU A 189 17.23 5.13 3.51
N THR A 190 17.98 4.06 3.26
CA THR A 190 18.33 3.05 4.28
C THR A 190 19.81 3.16 4.65
N ARG A 191 20.21 2.53 5.77
CA ARG A 191 21.60 2.50 6.24
C ARG A 191 22.19 3.89 6.53
N LEU A 192 21.34 4.82 6.97
CA LEU A 192 21.72 6.21 7.25
C LEU A 192 22.50 6.35 8.57
N HIS A 193 22.26 5.48 9.53
CA HIS A 193 22.80 5.63 10.88
C HIS A 193 24.31 5.92 10.91
N ARG A 194 25.10 5.14 10.16
CA ARG A 194 26.54 5.29 10.11
C ARG A 194 26.99 6.64 9.49
N ALA A 195 26.31 7.08 8.44
CA ALA A 195 26.63 8.33 7.78
C ALA A 195 26.24 9.54 8.65
N LEU A 196 25.14 9.46 9.38
CA LEU A 196 24.64 10.51 10.26
C LEU A 196 25.50 10.70 11.53
N GLN A 197 26.21 9.68 12.00
CA GLN A 197 27.10 9.80 13.16
C GLN A 197 28.19 10.88 13.00
N ALA A 198 28.55 11.23 11.77
CA ALA A 198 29.52 12.27 11.48
C ALA A 198 28.89 13.68 11.37
N VAL A 199 27.57 13.79 11.25
CA VAL A 199 26.88 15.05 11.00
C VAL A 199 26.72 15.83 12.29
N ARG A 200 27.50 16.89 12.43
CA ARG A 200 27.46 17.84 13.55
C ARG A 200 26.97 19.21 13.05
N ALA A 201 25.74 19.22 12.57
CA ALA A 201 25.13 20.41 11.99
C ALA A 201 23.62 20.43 12.29
N ARG A 202 23.03 21.61 12.35
CA ARG A 202 21.59 21.83 12.51
C ARG A 202 20.81 21.55 11.22
N SER A 203 21.49 21.59 10.06
CA SER A 203 20.93 21.41 8.73
C SER A 203 21.72 20.35 7.96
N LEU A 204 21.01 19.56 7.18
CA LEU A 204 21.56 18.50 6.37
C LEU A 204 20.89 18.51 4.98
N ASP A 205 21.69 18.64 3.93
CA ASP A 205 21.21 18.46 2.55
C ASP A 205 21.36 17.00 2.13
N ILE A 206 20.31 16.47 1.53
CA ILE A 206 20.35 15.20 0.78
C ILE A 206 20.29 15.57 -0.70
N VAL A 207 21.32 15.22 -1.45
CA VAL A 207 21.45 15.59 -2.86
C VAL A 207 21.44 14.33 -3.72
N PHE A 208 20.44 14.21 -4.60
CA PHE A 208 20.36 13.18 -5.62
C PHE A 208 20.92 13.73 -6.93
N CYS A 209 21.74 12.95 -7.62
CA CYS A 209 22.32 13.29 -8.89
C CYS A 209 21.71 12.41 -9.99
N PHE A 210 21.40 13.01 -11.13
CA PHE A 210 20.74 12.36 -12.24
C PHE A 210 21.56 12.50 -13.52
N ASP A 211 21.51 11.49 -14.39
CA ASP A 211 22.12 11.47 -15.72
C ASP A 211 21.19 12.02 -16.81
N GLU A 212 19.90 12.23 -16.49
CA GLU A 212 18.94 12.87 -17.38
C GLU A 212 18.28 14.07 -16.68
N ALA A 213 17.94 15.11 -17.44
CA ALA A 213 17.27 16.29 -16.93
C ALA A 213 15.79 16.31 -17.34
N SER A 214 14.91 16.58 -16.38
CA SER A 214 13.48 16.79 -16.63
C SER A 214 13.09 18.24 -16.32
N PRO A 215 12.98 19.13 -17.33
CA PRO A 215 12.67 20.54 -17.11
C PRO A 215 11.34 20.78 -16.37
N ARG A 216 10.40 19.84 -16.49
CA ARG A 216 9.09 19.92 -15.82
C ARG A 216 9.20 19.87 -14.30
N LEU A 217 10.26 19.27 -13.76
CA LEU A 217 10.46 19.13 -12.32
C LEU A 217 10.86 20.43 -11.63
N GLY A 218 11.38 21.42 -12.36
CA GLY A 218 11.73 22.72 -11.79
C GLY A 218 10.58 23.44 -11.10
N SER A 219 9.34 23.24 -11.54
CA SER A 219 8.13 23.79 -10.93
C SER A 219 7.42 22.82 -9.98
N ALA A 220 7.63 21.51 -10.15
CA ALA A 220 6.99 20.46 -9.36
C ALA A 220 7.69 20.23 -8.01
N VAL A 221 9.02 20.42 -7.96
CA VAL A 221 9.81 20.21 -6.76
C VAL A 221 9.68 21.42 -5.83
N ARG A 222 8.96 21.22 -4.74
CA ARG A 222 8.73 22.16 -3.64
C ARG A 222 8.77 21.41 -2.32
N PRO A 223 9.02 22.06 -1.18
CA PRO A 223 9.05 21.37 0.12
C PRO A 223 7.75 20.61 0.42
N ASP A 224 6.60 21.16 0.05
CA ASP A 224 5.27 20.58 0.23
C ASP A 224 4.96 19.40 -0.70
N ALA A 225 5.81 19.14 -1.71
CA ALA A 225 5.73 17.94 -2.53
C ALA A 225 6.30 16.68 -1.86
N PHE A 226 6.96 16.84 -0.70
CA PHE A 226 7.59 15.76 0.05
C PHE A 226 7.04 15.70 1.47
N ALA A 227 6.44 14.58 1.85
CA ALA A 227 5.94 14.38 3.20
C ALA A 227 6.83 13.40 3.96
N LEU A 228 7.39 13.89 5.07
CA LEU A 228 7.92 13.07 6.15
C LEU A 228 6.75 12.63 7.04
N TYR A 229 6.97 11.55 7.79
CA TYR A 229 6.01 11.07 8.81
C TYR A 229 4.63 10.72 8.25
N ALA A 230 4.53 10.46 6.95
CA ALA A 230 3.33 9.95 6.33
C ALA A 230 3.32 8.42 6.32
N VAL A 231 2.15 7.84 6.50
CA VAL A 231 1.94 6.38 6.47
C VAL A 231 0.61 6.09 5.77
N PRO A 232 0.55 5.06 4.90
CA PRO A 232 -0.73 4.63 4.36
C PRO A 232 -1.64 4.10 5.46
N ALA A 233 -2.94 4.38 5.34
CA ALA A 233 -3.95 3.88 6.24
C ALA A 233 -5.09 3.22 5.45
N VAL A 234 -5.76 2.25 6.06
CA VAL A 234 -6.87 1.51 5.44
C VAL A 234 -8.11 1.55 6.32
N ASN A 235 -9.28 1.77 5.71
CA ASN A 235 -10.56 1.68 6.39
C ASN A 235 -10.96 0.20 6.56
N LEU A 236 -10.19 -0.53 7.38
CA LEU A 236 -10.44 -1.90 7.80
C LEU A 236 -10.06 -2.04 9.26
N PHE A 237 -11.03 -2.38 10.10
CA PHE A 237 -10.86 -2.52 11.54
C PHE A 237 -11.62 -3.74 12.07
N GLU A 238 -11.17 -4.25 13.21
CA GLU A 238 -11.80 -5.40 13.84
C GLU A 238 -13.07 -5.00 14.56
N MET A 239 -14.14 -5.79 14.35
CA MET A 239 -15.40 -5.69 15.08
C MET A 239 -15.85 -7.06 15.55
N SER A 240 -16.48 -7.08 16.74
CA SER A 240 -17.34 -8.17 17.15
C SER A 240 -18.73 -7.92 16.55
N LEU A 241 -19.18 -8.84 15.72
CA LEU A 241 -20.48 -8.74 15.09
C LEU A 241 -21.59 -9.06 16.10
N ASP A 242 -22.81 -8.67 15.78
CA ASP A 242 -23.98 -9.05 16.55
C ASP A 242 -24.09 -10.58 16.63
N ARG A 243 -24.48 -11.06 17.80
CA ARG A 243 -24.62 -12.49 18.05
C ARG A 243 -25.71 -13.11 17.16
N VAL A 244 -25.43 -14.31 16.69
CA VAL A 244 -26.30 -15.05 15.78
C VAL A 244 -26.89 -16.25 16.52
N ALA A 245 -28.20 -16.23 16.73
CA ALA A 245 -28.93 -17.39 17.27
C ALA A 245 -29.03 -18.48 16.20
N VAL A 246 -28.58 -19.68 16.53
CA VAL A 246 -28.67 -20.86 15.66
C VAL A 246 -30.04 -21.48 15.79
N ARG A 247 -30.65 -21.81 14.66
CA ARG A 247 -32.01 -22.41 14.59
C ARG A 247 -32.00 -23.63 13.71
N ALA A 248 -32.64 -24.70 14.13
CA ALA A 248 -32.68 -25.97 13.40
C ALA A 248 -33.24 -25.89 11.97
N ASN A 249 -34.11 -24.89 11.72
CA ASN A 249 -34.74 -24.68 10.41
C ASN A 249 -34.02 -23.69 9.51
N GLN A 250 -32.82 -23.23 9.89
CA GLN A 250 -32.06 -22.22 9.16
C GLN A 250 -30.66 -22.75 8.88
N HIS A 251 -30.28 -22.79 7.62
CA HIS A 251 -28.96 -23.26 7.17
C HIS A 251 -27.94 -22.16 6.89
N GLU A 252 -28.38 -20.91 6.72
CA GLU A 252 -27.53 -19.75 6.50
C GLU A 252 -27.91 -18.62 7.46
N TYR A 253 -26.90 -17.99 8.03
CA TYR A 253 -27.04 -16.92 9.01
C TYR A 253 -26.44 -15.64 8.47
N HIS A 254 -27.23 -14.57 8.39
CA HIS A 254 -26.75 -13.25 7.99
C HIS A 254 -25.87 -12.65 9.10
N LEU A 255 -24.64 -12.32 8.77
CA LEU A 255 -23.69 -11.68 9.68
C LEU A 255 -23.84 -10.16 9.61
N VAL A 256 -24.33 -9.57 10.68
CA VAL A 256 -24.57 -8.13 10.78
C VAL A 256 -23.58 -7.53 11.77
N PRO A 257 -22.78 -6.54 11.35
CA PRO A 257 -21.84 -5.88 12.27
C PRO A 257 -22.54 -5.18 13.44
N ASP A 258 -23.57 -4.41 13.17
CA ASP A 258 -24.38 -3.69 14.15
C ASP A 258 -25.79 -3.50 13.59
N ARG A 259 -26.78 -4.12 14.24
CA ARG A 259 -28.21 -4.05 13.82
C ARG A 259 -28.80 -2.65 13.93
N SER A 260 -28.27 -1.81 14.81
CA SER A 260 -28.70 -0.43 14.94
C SER A 260 -28.18 0.46 13.80
N ARG A 261 -27.07 0.06 13.15
CA ARG A 261 -26.34 0.82 12.13
C ARG A 261 -25.94 -0.04 10.93
N THR A 262 -26.87 -0.75 10.36
CA THR A 262 -26.65 -1.72 9.27
C THR A 262 -26.08 -1.11 8.00
N LEU A 263 -26.19 0.21 7.80
CA LEU A 263 -25.67 0.93 6.63
C LEU A 263 -24.30 1.54 6.84
N ASP A 264 -23.78 1.52 8.06
CA ASP A 264 -22.53 2.18 8.42
C ASP A 264 -21.33 1.24 8.31
N PHE A 265 -21.58 -0.08 8.35
CA PHE A 265 -20.54 -1.09 8.37
C PHE A 265 -20.77 -2.20 7.36
N GLU A 266 -19.70 -2.75 6.84
CA GLU A 266 -19.70 -3.93 5.96
C GLU A 266 -18.62 -4.93 6.41
N PRO A 267 -18.98 -6.22 6.62
CA PRO A 267 -17.99 -7.22 6.98
C PRO A 267 -17.16 -7.59 5.76
N HIS A 268 -15.83 -7.36 5.86
CA HIS A 268 -14.87 -7.67 4.81
C HIS A 268 -14.39 -9.14 4.89
N ARG A 269 -13.95 -9.59 6.08
CA ARG A 269 -13.41 -10.94 6.27
C ARG A 269 -13.65 -11.41 7.70
N ILE A 270 -14.08 -12.65 7.85
CA ILE A 270 -14.17 -13.30 9.16
C ILE A 270 -12.76 -13.60 9.67
N LEU A 271 -12.51 -13.24 10.92
CA LEU A 271 -11.27 -13.53 11.64
C LEU A 271 -11.43 -14.76 12.52
N GLN A 272 -12.52 -14.82 13.30
CA GLN A 272 -12.77 -15.88 14.26
C GLN A 272 -14.27 -16.13 14.39
N VAL A 273 -14.64 -17.39 14.53
CA VAL A 273 -16.00 -17.83 14.84
C VAL A 273 -15.96 -18.72 16.08
N TYR A 274 -16.84 -18.45 17.02
CA TYR A 274 -17.01 -19.24 18.23
C TYR A 274 -18.47 -19.68 18.37
N ALA A 275 -18.66 -20.94 18.69
CA ALA A 275 -19.95 -21.51 19.03
C ALA A 275 -20.16 -21.52 20.56
N HIS A 276 -21.41 -21.28 20.98
CA HIS A 276 -21.84 -21.38 22.36
C HIS A 276 -22.89 -22.47 22.46
N GLN A 277 -22.69 -23.41 23.40
CA GLN A 277 -23.61 -24.48 23.71
C GLN A 277 -24.37 -24.19 25.02
N PRO A 278 -25.67 -24.51 25.11
CA PRO A 278 -26.43 -24.34 26.34
C PRO A 278 -25.81 -25.15 27.50
N GLY A 279 -25.73 -24.54 28.68
CA GLY A 279 -25.24 -25.22 29.88
C GLY A 279 -23.76 -25.52 29.93
N ARG A 280 -22.97 -25.23 28.89
CA ARG A 280 -21.51 -25.38 28.91
C ARG A 280 -20.83 -24.01 29.00
N PRO A 281 -20.04 -23.75 30.05
CA PRO A 281 -19.22 -22.54 30.10
C PRO A 281 -18.06 -22.69 29.09
N GLY A 282 -17.91 -21.71 28.22
CA GLY A 282 -16.80 -21.65 27.27
C GLY A 282 -17.21 -21.36 25.84
N LYS A 283 -16.23 -21.00 25.04
CA LYS A 283 -16.35 -20.72 23.61
C LYS A 283 -15.67 -21.84 22.84
N ILE A 284 -16.40 -22.47 21.94
CA ILE A 284 -15.86 -23.53 21.08
C ILE A 284 -15.45 -22.91 19.75
N PRO A 285 -14.17 -22.98 19.35
CA PRO A 285 -13.75 -22.43 18.06
C PRO A 285 -14.37 -23.23 16.91
N VAL A 286 -14.92 -22.52 15.94
CA VAL A 286 -15.45 -23.08 14.69
C VAL A 286 -14.45 -22.77 13.58
N GLN A 287 -14.00 -23.80 12.85
CA GLN A 287 -12.97 -23.66 11.81
C GLN A 287 -13.59 -23.45 10.42
N PRO A 288 -12.91 -22.72 9.52
CA PRO A 288 -13.35 -22.68 8.13
C PRO A 288 -13.21 -24.07 7.49
N LEU A 289 -14.24 -24.55 6.77
CA LEU A 289 -14.27 -25.88 6.16
C LEU A 289 -13.10 -26.14 5.19
N TYR A 290 -12.67 -25.10 4.47
CA TYR A 290 -11.62 -25.19 3.46
C TYR A 290 -10.26 -24.66 3.96
N ALA A 291 -10.05 -24.63 5.27
CA ALA A 291 -8.72 -24.35 5.83
C ALA A 291 -7.85 -25.60 5.84
N PRO A 292 -6.51 -25.46 5.79
CA PRO A 292 -5.63 -26.59 6.09
C PRO A 292 -6.00 -27.16 7.47
N PRO A 293 -6.04 -28.47 7.64
CA PRO A 293 -6.33 -29.06 8.93
C PRO A 293 -5.23 -28.66 9.90
N ASP A 294 -5.55 -27.80 10.86
CA ASP A 294 -4.70 -27.59 12.01
C ASP A 294 -4.91 -28.78 12.94
N ALA A 295 -3.84 -29.46 13.32
CA ALA A 295 -3.86 -30.63 14.18
C ALA A 295 -4.52 -30.38 15.56
N SER A 296 -4.75 -29.12 15.93
CA SER A 296 -5.44 -28.71 17.15
C SER A 296 -6.97 -28.66 17.04
N ALA A 297 -7.54 -28.81 15.85
CA ALA A 297 -8.99 -28.67 15.59
C ALA A 297 -9.78 -29.92 16.01
N ALA A 298 -9.76 -30.27 17.28
CA ALA A 298 -10.50 -31.42 17.83
C ALA A 298 -12.03 -31.20 17.96
N THR A 299 -12.54 -30.02 17.57
CA THR A 299 -13.95 -29.64 17.87
C THR A 299 -14.95 -30.11 16.84
N GLY A 300 -14.51 -30.46 15.63
CA GLY A 300 -15.39 -30.97 14.56
C GLY A 300 -16.43 -29.98 14.01
N LEU A 301 -16.45 -28.73 14.47
CA LEU A 301 -17.36 -27.69 13.98
C LEU A 301 -16.69 -26.87 12.89
N PHE A 302 -17.38 -26.74 11.76
CA PHE A 302 -16.88 -26.00 10.61
C PHE A 302 -17.88 -24.96 10.12
N TYR A 303 -17.39 -23.97 9.36
CA TYR A 303 -18.26 -23.01 8.71
C TYR A 303 -17.85 -22.81 7.25
N THR A 304 -18.82 -22.43 6.45
CA THR A 304 -18.60 -21.87 5.11
C THR A 304 -19.16 -20.47 5.04
N VAL A 305 -18.68 -19.68 4.08
CA VAL A 305 -19.08 -18.28 3.92
C VAL A 305 -19.57 -18.06 2.51
N ARG A 306 -20.67 -17.33 2.39
CA ARG A 306 -21.22 -16.87 1.13
C ARG A 306 -21.39 -15.35 1.15
N ARG A 307 -20.84 -14.66 0.17
CA ARG A 307 -20.99 -13.23 -0.03
C ARG A 307 -21.96 -12.97 -1.16
N MET A 308 -22.95 -12.10 -0.91
CA MET A 308 -24.00 -11.75 -1.86
C MET A 308 -24.07 -10.23 -2.04
N PRO A 309 -24.46 -9.72 -3.22
CA PRO A 309 -24.82 -8.32 -3.36
C PRO A 309 -25.93 -7.95 -2.37
N ARG A 310 -25.77 -6.82 -1.67
CA ARG A 310 -26.79 -6.36 -0.73
C ARG A 310 -28.08 -6.04 -1.46
N ARG A 311 -29.18 -6.47 -0.89
CA ARG A 311 -30.52 -6.13 -1.39
C ARG A 311 -30.98 -4.81 -0.78
N ARG A 312 -31.22 -3.81 -1.62
CA ARG A 312 -31.84 -2.54 -1.19
C ARG A 312 -33.21 -2.80 -0.57
N THR A 313 -33.48 -2.17 0.57
CA THR A 313 -34.80 -2.24 1.23
C THR A 313 -35.87 -1.57 0.36
N SER A 314 -37.16 -1.82 0.66
CA SER A 314 -38.25 -1.17 -0.06
C SER A 314 -38.23 0.36 0.09
N LYS A 315 -37.82 0.86 1.26
CA LYS A 315 -37.63 2.30 1.50
C LYS A 315 -36.51 2.90 0.64
N GLU A 316 -35.34 2.25 0.58
CA GLU A 316 -34.21 2.68 -0.24
C GLU A 316 -34.52 2.63 -1.75
N ARG A 317 -35.37 1.69 -2.17
CA ARG A 317 -35.86 1.62 -3.57
C ARG A 317 -36.83 2.73 -3.91
N HIS A 318 -37.62 3.16 -2.96
CA HIS A 318 -38.68 4.16 -3.17
C HIS A 318 -38.17 5.59 -2.98
N PHE A 319 -37.33 5.84 -1.99
CA PHE A 319 -36.83 7.19 -1.64
C PHE A 319 -35.39 7.47 -2.10
N GLY A 320 -34.74 6.48 -2.72
CA GLY A 320 -33.32 6.58 -3.08
C GLY A 320 -32.39 6.29 -1.90
N THR A 321 -31.11 6.35 -2.16
CA THR A 321 -30.02 6.17 -1.17
C THR A 321 -29.13 7.40 -1.18
N ALA A 322 -28.52 7.72 -0.05
CA ALA A 322 -27.54 8.81 0.06
C ALA A 322 -26.26 8.54 -0.76
N SER A 323 -26.04 7.29 -1.14
CA SER A 323 -24.88 6.86 -1.94
C SER A 323 -25.30 5.80 -2.95
N ASP A 324 -24.63 5.79 -4.11
CA ASP A 324 -24.79 4.74 -5.11
C ASP A 324 -24.16 3.41 -4.70
N TYR A 325 -23.29 3.43 -3.69
CA TYR A 325 -22.64 2.23 -3.15
C TYR A 325 -23.62 1.24 -2.57
N THR A 326 -23.71 0.06 -3.15
CA THR A 326 -24.61 -1.01 -2.69
C THR A 326 -23.94 -1.90 -1.64
N GLY A 327 -22.71 -2.35 -1.91
CA GLY A 327 -21.96 -3.24 -1.04
C GLY A 327 -22.49 -4.67 -1.01
N THR A 328 -22.08 -5.45 0.00
CA THR A 328 -22.38 -6.87 0.12
C THR A 328 -22.88 -7.24 1.49
N ASP A 329 -23.68 -8.30 1.53
CA ASP A 329 -24.05 -9.03 2.73
C ASP A 329 -23.25 -10.34 2.84
N LEU A 330 -22.86 -10.69 4.06
CA LEU A 330 -22.09 -11.89 4.36
C LEU A 330 -22.96 -12.90 5.10
N PHE A 331 -23.00 -14.12 4.60
CA PHE A 331 -23.75 -15.23 5.20
C PHE A 331 -22.79 -16.32 5.63
N LEU A 332 -23.06 -16.94 6.77
CA LEU A 332 -22.32 -18.06 7.32
C LEU A 332 -23.24 -19.28 7.40
N SER A 333 -22.75 -20.43 6.94
CA SER A 333 -23.39 -21.73 7.18
C SER A 333 -22.53 -22.53 8.15
N LEU A 334 -23.17 -23.04 9.21
CA LEU A 334 -22.53 -23.92 10.16
C LEU A 334 -22.63 -25.36 9.67
N ILE A 335 -21.54 -26.11 9.81
CA ILE A 335 -21.47 -27.54 9.48
C ILE A 335 -21.09 -28.29 10.75
N GLU A 336 -21.99 -29.12 11.20
CA GLU A 336 -21.83 -29.99 12.35
C GLU A 336 -21.61 -31.43 11.88
N PRO A 337 -20.67 -32.18 12.50
CA PRO A 337 -20.51 -33.60 12.17
C PRO A 337 -21.78 -34.39 12.54
N ALA A 338 -22.09 -35.41 11.77
CA ALA A 338 -23.17 -36.32 12.09
C ALA A 338 -22.93 -37.01 13.44
N GLY A 339 -23.90 -36.94 14.37
CA GLY A 339 -23.85 -37.61 15.67
C GLY A 339 -23.63 -36.69 16.88
N LEU A 340 -23.79 -35.39 16.75
CA LEU A 340 -23.95 -34.53 17.92
C LEU A 340 -25.34 -34.74 18.52
N ASP A 341 -25.39 -35.10 19.80
CA ASP A 341 -26.65 -35.20 20.56
C ASP A 341 -27.29 -33.81 20.67
N ASP A 342 -28.62 -33.75 20.82
CA ASP A 342 -29.39 -32.50 20.97
C ASP A 342 -28.86 -31.59 22.10
N GLU A 343 -28.31 -32.18 23.16
CA GLU A 343 -27.66 -31.44 24.26
C GLU A 343 -26.35 -30.77 23.87
N SER A 344 -25.74 -31.19 22.77
CA SER A 344 -24.49 -30.62 22.21
C SER A 344 -24.76 -29.58 21.10
N ALA A 345 -26.03 -29.33 20.77
CA ALA A 345 -26.40 -28.41 19.70
C ALA A 345 -25.91 -26.98 19.98
N VAL A 346 -25.40 -26.33 18.95
CA VAL A 346 -24.96 -24.93 19.03
C VAL A 346 -26.17 -24.02 19.14
N ALA A 347 -26.25 -23.22 20.21
CA ALA A 347 -27.33 -22.25 20.41
C ALA A 347 -27.04 -20.88 19.78
N GLU A 348 -25.79 -20.45 19.83
CA GLU A 348 -25.42 -19.11 19.41
C GLU A 348 -23.99 -19.09 18.83
N LEU A 349 -23.78 -18.23 17.83
CA LEU A 349 -22.45 -17.93 17.29
C LEU A 349 -22.04 -16.51 17.65
N SER A 350 -20.78 -16.34 18.05
CA SER A 350 -20.10 -15.06 18.13
C SER A 350 -19.01 -14.98 17.07
N VAL A 351 -19.01 -13.91 16.29
CA VAL A 351 -18.13 -13.74 15.15
C VAL A 351 -17.31 -12.47 15.31
N ARG A 352 -16.01 -12.55 15.10
CA ARG A 352 -15.13 -11.40 14.92
C ARG A 352 -14.76 -11.29 13.45
N ALA A 353 -14.87 -10.09 12.92
CA ALA A 353 -14.55 -9.82 11.51
C ALA A 353 -13.78 -8.52 11.34
N LEU A 354 -13.06 -8.41 10.25
CA LEU A 354 -12.63 -7.13 9.72
C LEU A 354 -13.83 -6.49 9.02
N CYS A 355 -14.12 -5.24 9.38
CA CYS A 355 -15.21 -4.46 8.81
C CYS A 355 -14.69 -3.16 8.22
N SER A 356 -15.45 -2.58 7.30
CA SER A 356 -15.23 -1.25 6.75
C SER A 356 -16.42 -0.33 7.04
N ASN A 357 -16.23 0.98 6.89
CA ASN A 357 -17.32 1.98 6.98
C ASN A 357 -18.08 2.17 5.66
N ARG A 358 -18.02 1.20 4.73
CA ARG A 358 -18.74 1.24 3.45
C ARG A 358 -18.42 2.52 2.64
N HIS A 359 -19.45 3.32 2.35
CA HIS A 359 -19.36 4.57 1.58
C HIS A 359 -18.98 5.80 2.44
N LEU A 360 -19.00 5.70 3.74
CA LEU A 360 -18.79 6.85 4.63
C LEU A 360 -17.43 7.55 4.47
N PRO A 361 -16.34 6.86 4.16
CA PRO A 361 -15.06 7.54 3.90
C PRO A 361 -15.09 8.57 2.76
N ASP A 362 -15.97 8.40 1.76
CA ASP A 362 -16.15 9.35 0.64
C ASP A 362 -16.80 10.69 1.09
N LEU A 363 -17.39 10.69 2.27
CA LEU A 363 -18.11 11.84 2.83
C LEU A 363 -17.30 12.60 3.89
N LEU A 364 -16.06 12.18 4.17
CA LEU A 364 -15.24 12.84 5.17
C LEU A 364 -14.77 14.22 4.67
N PRO A 365 -14.90 15.26 5.48
CA PRO A 365 -14.42 16.60 5.16
C PRO A 365 -12.91 16.68 5.39
N VAL A 366 -12.12 16.11 4.47
CA VAL A 366 -10.66 16.16 4.52
C VAL A 366 -10.11 17.38 3.80
N GLY A 367 -9.01 17.95 4.32
CA GLY A 367 -8.35 19.13 3.76
C GLY A 367 -8.99 20.45 4.19
N GLU A 368 -9.94 20.45 5.12
CA GLU A 368 -10.41 21.65 5.81
C GLU A 368 -9.41 22.04 6.90
N ALA A 369 -9.49 23.29 7.41
CA ALA A 369 -8.54 23.77 8.41
C ALA A 369 -8.56 22.92 9.69
N GLY A 370 -7.42 22.28 10.03
CA GLY A 370 -7.22 21.49 11.23
C GLY A 370 -6.83 20.04 10.97
N ALA A 371 -6.94 19.21 12.00
CA ALA A 371 -6.67 17.78 11.91
C ALA A 371 -7.85 17.04 11.25
N ASP A 372 -7.56 16.27 10.21
CA ASP A 372 -8.56 15.43 9.52
C ASP A 372 -8.89 14.16 10.32
N PHE A 373 -7.90 13.65 11.05
CA PHE A 373 -8.00 12.44 11.85
C PHE A 373 -7.44 12.67 13.25
N ARG A 374 -7.87 11.83 14.17
CA ARG A 374 -7.32 11.74 15.53
C ARG A 374 -6.80 10.33 15.78
N LEU A 375 -5.62 10.25 16.33
CA LEU A 375 -5.07 8.98 16.78
C LEU A 375 -5.85 8.52 18.03
N ALA A 376 -6.33 7.29 18.05
CA ALA A 376 -7.16 6.79 19.15
C ALA A 376 -6.40 6.75 20.49
N ASP A 377 -5.10 6.44 20.43
CA ASP A 377 -4.24 6.28 21.60
C ASP A 377 -3.56 7.58 22.04
N ASP A 378 -3.47 8.61 21.17
CA ASP A 378 -2.86 9.89 21.47
C ASP A 378 -3.58 11.04 20.73
N GLN A 379 -4.46 11.73 21.43
CA GLN A 379 -5.27 12.81 20.88
C GLN A 379 -4.51 14.14 20.73
N ALA A 380 -3.28 14.22 21.22
CA ALA A 380 -2.46 15.43 21.11
C ALA A 380 -1.80 15.58 19.73
N LEU A 381 -1.75 14.48 18.94
CA LEU A 381 -1.19 14.49 17.60
C LEU A 381 -2.25 14.85 16.58
N ASP A 382 -2.03 15.95 15.87
CA ASP A 382 -2.82 16.32 14.70
C ASP A 382 -2.39 15.49 13.49
N VAL A 383 -3.35 14.79 12.89
CA VAL A 383 -3.12 13.93 11.72
C VAL A 383 -3.87 14.53 10.54
N VAL A 384 -3.14 14.79 9.46
CA VAL A 384 -3.66 15.38 8.21
C VAL A 384 -3.64 14.33 7.10
N CYS A 385 -4.67 14.33 6.25
CA CYS A 385 -4.74 13.50 5.08
C CYS A 385 -3.98 14.12 3.91
N VAL A 386 -2.82 13.61 3.59
CA VAL A 386 -2.00 14.12 2.46
C VAL A 386 -2.43 13.55 1.10
N ALA A 387 -3.18 12.43 1.09
CA ALA A 387 -3.73 11.82 -0.12
C ALA A 387 -4.93 10.92 0.22
N GLY A 388 -6.05 11.12 -0.44
CA GLY A 388 -7.28 10.34 -0.21
C GLY A 388 -8.31 11.09 0.65
N PRO A 389 -9.24 10.41 1.32
CA PRO A 389 -9.55 8.98 1.18
C PRO A 389 -9.94 8.59 -0.25
N THR A 390 -9.66 7.36 -0.66
CA THR A 390 -10.11 6.88 -1.96
C THR A 390 -11.59 6.56 -1.92
N ARG A 391 -12.28 6.78 -3.04
CA ARG A 391 -13.69 6.45 -3.19
C ARG A 391 -13.92 4.95 -3.03
N PRO A 392 -14.86 4.52 -2.17
CA PRO A 392 -15.22 3.11 -2.04
C PRO A 392 -15.72 2.54 -3.37
N ARG A 393 -15.20 1.37 -3.74
CA ARG A 393 -15.58 0.67 -4.97
C ARG A 393 -16.50 -0.50 -4.64
N GLU A 394 -17.47 -0.74 -5.52
CA GLU A 394 -18.32 -1.91 -5.39
C GLU A 394 -17.48 -3.20 -5.46
N PRO A 395 -17.69 -4.15 -4.54
CA PRO A 395 -17.11 -5.47 -4.65
C PRO A 395 -17.47 -6.14 -5.97
N VAL A 396 -16.57 -6.95 -6.51
CA VAL A 396 -16.75 -7.64 -7.80
C VAL A 396 -18.09 -8.38 -7.89
N VAL A 397 -18.53 -9.01 -6.79
CA VAL A 397 -19.82 -9.72 -6.72
C VAL A 397 -21.03 -8.78 -6.78
N ALA A 398 -20.86 -7.49 -6.49
CA ALA A 398 -21.93 -6.50 -6.51
C ALA A 398 -21.91 -5.65 -7.78
N GLN A 399 -20.84 -5.72 -8.59
CA GLN A 399 -20.73 -4.96 -9.84
C GLN A 399 -21.78 -5.44 -10.84
N ARG A 400 -22.58 -4.49 -11.35
CA ARG A 400 -23.59 -4.75 -12.35
C ARG A 400 -23.03 -4.54 -13.75
N HIS A 401 -22.96 -5.61 -14.53
CA HIS A 401 -22.66 -5.54 -15.95
C HIS A 401 -23.90 -5.95 -16.76
N GLY A 402 -24.72 -4.99 -17.10
CA GLY A 402 -25.90 -5.22 -17.92
C GLY A 402 -27.07 -5.89 -17.19
N ARG A 403 -28.01 -6.46 -17.93
CA ARG A 403 -29.26 -7.04 -17.41
C ARG A 403 -29.14 -8.43 -16.75
N SER A 404 -27.97 -9.05 -16.76
CA SER A 404 -27.77 -10.42 -16.24
C SER A 404 -26.79 -10.46 -15.08
N GLU A 405 -27.30 -10.32 -13.86
CA GLU A 405 -26.52 -10.27 -12.60
C GLU A 405 -25.81 -11.59 -12.24
N THR A 406 -26.36 -12.74 -12.64
CA THR A 406 -25.93 -14.07 -12.18
C THR A 406 -24.75 -14.66 -12.98
N LEU A 407 -24.62 -14.31 -14.25
CA LEU A 407 -23.56 -14.87 -15.12
C LEU A 407 -22.19 -14.22 -14.88
N PHE A 408 -22.15 -12.99 -14.38
CA PHE A 408 -20.90 -12.24 -14.28
C PHE A 408 -20.00 -12.68 -13.12
N THR A 409 -20.58 -12.97 -11.95
CA THR A 409 -19.81 -13.41 -10.77
C THR A 409 -19.08 -14.72 -11.03
N GLY A 410 -19.74 -15.68 -11.68
CA GLY A 410 -19.14 -16.95 -12.07
C GLY A 410 -17.99 -16.77 -13.08
N THR A 411 -18.16 -15.88 -14.05
CA THR A 411 -17.13 -15.60 -15.08
C THR A 411 -15.88 -14.96 -14.47
N VAL A 412 -16.02 -14.00 -13.56
CA VAL A 412 -14.87 -13.36 -12.89
C VAL A 412 -14.13 -14.34 -11.99
N SER A 413 -14.87 -15.12 -11.18
CA SER A 413 -14.28 -16.16 -10.34
C SER A 413 -13.54 -17.22 -11.18
N TRP A 414 -14.11 -17.62 -12.29
CA TRP A 414 -13.48 -18.56 -13.22
C TRP A 414 -12.22 -17.98 -13.86
N ARG A 415 -12.22 -16.71 -14.25
CA ARG A 415 -11.03 -16.02 -14.77
C ARG A 415 -9.92 -15.93 -13.71
N LEU A 416 -10.24 -15.62 -12.46
CA LEU A 416 -9.27 -15.63 -11.37
C LEU A 416 -8.67 -17.02 -11.14
N ILE A 417 -9.49 -18.07 -11.13
CA ILE A 417 -9.03 -19.47 -11.03
C ILE A 417 -8.14 -19.81 -12.23
N SER A 418 -8.52 -19.41 -13.43
CA SER A 418 -7.72 -19.62 -14.63
C SER A 418 -6.38 -18.92 -14.54
N LEU A 419 -6.32 -17.69 -14.02
CA LEU A 419 -5.06 -16.97 -13.80
C LEU A 419 -4.16 -17.64 -12.75
N LEU A 420 -4.74 -18.18 -11.68
CA LEU A 420 -4.00 -18.94 -10.67
C LEU A 420 -3.43 -20.25 -11.23
N SER A 421 -4.16 -20.89 -12.15
CA SER A 421 -3.74 -22.11 -12.82
C SER A 421 -2.85 -21.87 -14.03
N LEU A 422 -2.81 -20.63 -14.56
CA LEU A 422 -1.91 -20.29 -15.66
C LEU A 422 -0.47 -20.46 -15.21
N ASN A 423 0.21 -21.30 -15.93
CA ASN A 423 1.64 -21.38 -15.94
C ASN A 423 2.19 -20.03 -16.48
N ARG A 424 3.39 -19.60 -16.03
CA ARG A 424 4.12 -18.45 -16.58
C ARG A 424 4.05 -18.34 -18.10
N LEU A 425 4.10 -19.47 -18.79
CA LEU A 425 3.99 -19.61 -20.24
C LEU A 425 2.68 -19.02 -20.80
N GLY A 426 1.56 -19.17 -20.12
CA GLY A 426 0.28 -18.64 -20.56
C GLY A 426 0.19 -17.10 -20.58
N LEU A 427 0.93 -16.42 -19.69
CA LEU A 427 1.01 -14.95 -19.68
C LEU A 427 2.01 -14.38 -20.70
N VAL A 428 2.99 -15.19 -21.14
CA VAL A 428 4.18 -14.73 -21.85
C VAL A 428 4.42 -15.43 -23.18
N GLU A 429 4.01 -16.68 -23.38
CA GLU A 429 4.41 -17.51 -24.55
C GLU A 429 3.42 -17.60 -25.70
N ALA A 430 2.36 -16.85 -25.70
CA ALA A 430 1.31 -17.01 -26.73
C ALA A 430 1.65 -16.44 -28.12
N GLY A 431 2.93 -16.27 -28.47
CA GLY A 431 3.38 -15.69 -29.75
C GLY A 431 3.15 -14.19 -29.83
N ALA A 432 3.81 -13.51 -30.77
CA ALA A 432 3.78 -12.05 -30.89
C ALA A 432 2.36 -11.47 -30.77
N GLY A 433 2.13 -10.69 -29.72
CA GLY A 433 0.88 -9.98 -29.42
C GLY A 433 -0.15 -10.72 -28.56
N ARG A 434 -0.11 -12.04 -28.36
CA ARG A 434 -1.09 -12.75 -27.50
C ARG A 434 -0.78 -12.63 -26.02
N GLY A 435 0.47 -12.54 -25.62
CA GLY A 435 0.87 -12.33 -24.23
C GLY A 435 0.35 -11.02 -23.68
N ALA A 436 0.32 -9.96 -24.48
CA ALA A 436 -0.26 -8.67 -24.07
C ALA A 436 -1.77 -8.77 -23.79
N ALA A 437 -2.52 -9.57 -24.53
CA ALA A 437 -3.95 -9.75 -24.31
C ALA A 437 -4.22 -10.45 -22.97
N ALA A 438 -3.50 -11.54 -22.66
CA ALA A 438 -3.65 -12.27 -21.40
C ALA A 438 -3.30 -11.38 -20.18
N LEU A 439 -2.21 -10.60 -20.26
CA LEU A 439 -1.83 -9.70 -19.17
C LEU A 439 -2.85 -8.55 -19.03
N ARG A 440 -3.36 -8.00 -20.13
CA ARG A 440 -4.43 -6.99 -20.08
C ARG A 440 -5.70 -7.53 -19.41
N GLU A 441 -6.13 -8.75 -19.75
CA GLU A 441 -7.28 -9.39 -19.09
C GLU A 441 -7.03 -9.60 -17.60
N ALA A 442 -5.82 -9.98 -17.21
CA ALA A 442 -5.44 -10.10 -15.81
C ALA A 442 -5.54 -8.75 -15.07
N LEU A 443 -5.00 -7.69 -15.64
CA LEU A 443 -5.03 -6.36 -15.05
C LEU A 443 -6.47 -5.80 -14.95
N MET A 444 -7.31 -6.07 -15.96
CA MET A 444 -8.72 -5.63 -15.96
C MET A 444 -9.55 -6.22 -14.81
N LEU A 445 -9.14 -7.34 -14.22
CA LEU A 445 -9.83 -7.92 -13.06
C LEU A 445 -9.67 -7.07 -11.78
N PHE A 446 -8.60 -6.31 -11.70
CA PHE A 446 -8.29 -5.47 -10.53
C PHE A 446 -8.59 -3.99 -10.75
N ALA A 447 -8.78 -3.61 -12.01
CA ALA A 447 -9.00 -2.23 -12.41
C ALA A 447 -10.47 -1.81 -12.23
N ASP A 448 -10.68 -0.52 -11.99
CA ASP A 448 -11.99 0.09 -12.11
C ASP A 448 -12.23 0.47 -13.58
N LEU A 449 -13.03 -0.32 -14.26
CA LEU A 449 -13.34 -0.11 -15.68
C LEU A 449 -14.34 1.04 -15.90
N SER A 450 -14.89 1.63 -14.84
CA SER A 450 -15.67 2.87 -14.94
C SER A 450 -14.76 4.09 -15.14
N ASP A 451 -13.48 3.99 -14.79
CA ASP A 451 -12.45 5.00 -15.05
C ASP A 451 -11.80 4.76 -16.43
N SER A 452 -12.15 5.59 -17.38
CA SER A 452 -11.63 5.53 -18.75
C SER A 452 -10.10 5.73 -18.83
N ALA A 453 -9.50 6.43 -17.87
CA ALA A 453 -8.05 6.61 -17.81
C ALA A 453 -7.33 5.32 -17.42
N VAL A 454 -7.90 4.55 -16.47
CA VAL A 454 -7.38 3.23 -16.08
C VAL A 454 -7.48 2.25 -17.24
N GLU A 455 -8.64 2.20 -17.91
CA GLU A 455 -8.82 1.34 -19.08
C GLU A 455 -7.83 1.69 -20.22
N ARG A 456 -7.63 2.97 -20.50
CA ARG A 456 -6.65 3.45 -21.49
C ARG A 456 -5.23 3.01 -21.15
N ARG A 457 -4.81 3.11 -19.88
CA ARG A 457 -3.48 2.65 -19.41
C ARG A 457 -3.30 1.15 -19.64
N ILE A 458 -4.30 0.34 -19.32
CA ILE A 458 -4.24 -1.11 -19.56
C ILE A 458 -4.16 -1.43 -21.05
N ARG A 459 -4.92 -0.72 -21.87
CA ARG A 459 -4.87 -0.85 -23.35
C ARG A 459 -3.54 -0.38 -23.94
N GLY A 460 -2.84 0.51 -23.25
CA GLY A 460 -1.49 0.95 -23.58
C GLY A 460 -0.41 -0.12 -23.46
N LEU A 461 -0.71 -1.28 -22.90
CA LEU A 461 0.19 -2.43 -22.91
C LEU A 461 0.20 -3.06 -24.31
N ARG A 462 1.31 -2.89 -25.06
CA ARG A 462 1.43 -3.25 -26.47
C ARG A 462 1.89 -4.68 -26.70
N SER A 463 2.98 -5.09 -26.05
CA SER A 463 3.51 -6.45 -26.17
C SER A 463 4.08 -6.96 -24.85
N VAL A 464 4.11 -8.27 -24.72
CA VAL A 464 4.84 -9.00 -23.67
C VAL A 464 5.62 -10.11 -24.36
N ASP A 465 6.93 -10.02 -24.30
CA ASP A 465 7.84 -10.95 -24.94
C ASP A 465 8.72 -11.60 -23.88
N SER A 466 9.11 -12.85 -24.10
CA SER A 466 10.01 -13.56 -23.18
C SER A 466 11.16 -14.22 -23.87
N ARG A 467 12.29 -14.28 -23.17
CA ARG A 467 13.44 -15.07 -23.60
C ARG A 467 14.10 -15.76 -22.41
N ALA A 468 14.58 -16.97 -22.64
CA ALA A 468 15.40 -17.67 -21.65
C ALA A 468 16.77 -16.99 -21.54
N VAL A 469 17.20 -16.76 -20.32
CA VAL A 469 18.49 -16.11 -20.01
C VAL A 469 19.22 -16.88 -18.92
N VAL A 470 20.55 -16.74 -18.92
CA VAL A 470 21.41 -17.25 -17.86
C VAL A 470 22.16 -16.06 -17.29
N ARG A 471 22.09 -15.90 -15.96
CA ARG A 471 22.76 -14.80 -15.26
C ARG A 471 23.65 -15.31 -14.15
N ARG A 472 24.75 -14.60 -13.93
CA ARG A 472 25.58 -14.79 -12.76
C ARG A 472 24.97 -13.98 -11.61
N LEU A 473 24.53 -14.66 -10.56
CA LEU A 473 23.90 -14.06 -9.41
C LEU A 473 24.85 -14.11 -8.22
N ARG A 474 24.98 -12.98 -7.53
CA ARG A 474 25.71 -12.90 -6.26
C ARG A 474 24.74 -13.31 -5.15
N GLN A 475 25.03 -14.39 -4.47
CA GLN A 475 24.27 -14.89 -3.31
C GLN A 475 25.07 -14.67 -2.02
N ARG A 476 24.41 -14.83 -0.87
CA ARG A 476 25.04 -14.69 0.45
C ARG A 476 26.25 -15.62 0.65
N ILE A 477 26.25 -16.78 0.00
CA ILE A 477 27.30 -17.83 0.12
C ILE A 477 28.31 -17.77 -1.04
N GLY A 478 28.15 -16.85 -2.00
CA GLY A 478 29.05 -16.74 -3.15
C GLY A 478 28.36 -16.33 -4.44
N THR A 479 29.02 -16.54 -5.57
CA THR A 479 28.47 -16.23 -6.89
C THR A 479 28.12 -17.53 -7.61
N GLY A 480 26.85 -17.68 -7.99
CA GLY A 480 26.34 -18.82 -8.75
C GLY A 480 25.80 -18.40 -10.12
N THR A 481 25.60 -19.37 -11.00
CA THR A 481 24.92 -19.17 -12.29
C THR A 481 23.51 -19.74 -12.18
N ALA A 482 22.51 -18.91 -12.51
CA ALA A 482 21.11 -19.34 -12.50
C ALA A 482 20.48 -19.17 -13.89
N ARG A 483 19.53 -20.05 -14.19
CA ARG A 483 18.65 -19.92 -15.35
C ARG A 483 17.44 -19.07 -14.98
N GLY A 484 16.99 -18.25 -15.90
CA GLY A 484 15.84 -17.39 -15.70
C GLY A 484 15.15 -17.04 -16.99
N THR A 485 14.13 -16.22 -16.86
CA THR A 485 13.42 -15.65 -18.00
C THR A 485 13.49 -14.14 -17.92
N GLU A 486 13.94 -13.51 -18.97
CA GLU A 486 13.78 -12.08 -19.18
C GLU A 486 12.43 -11.87 -19.85
N VAL A 487 11.58 -11.06 -19.21
CA VAL A 487 10.26 -10.68 -19.71
C VAL A 487 10.32 -9.21 -20.10
N THR A 488 10.10 -8.92 -21.37
CA THR A 488 10.05 -7.55 -21.89
C THR A 488 8.60 -7.14 -22.08
N VAL A 489 8.19 -6.09 -21.38
CA VAL A 489 6.85 -5.48 -21.49
C VAL A 489 6.99 -4.15 -22.19
N THR A 490 6.26 -3.97 -23.31
CA THR A 490 6.26 -2.72 -24.08
C THR A 490 4.98 -1.96 -23.81
N LEU A 491 5.11 -0.71 -23.38
CA LEU A 491 4.04 0.22 -23.04
C LEU A 491 4.00 1.38 -24.05
N ASP A 492 2.84 1.98 -24.22
CA ASP A 492 2.64 3.18 -25.05
C ASP A 492 2.61 4.42 -24.14
N ASP A 493 3.60 5.30 -24.23
CA ASP A 493 3.70 6.51 -23.40
C ASP A 493 2.44 7.36 -23.45
N LYS A 494 1.78 7.46 -24.60
CA LYS A 494 0.53 8.26 -24.78
C LYS A 494 -0.63 7.76 -23.94
N ALA A 495 -0.66 6.45 -23.65
CA ALA A 495 -1.69 5.87 -22.80
C ALA A 495 -1.49 6.21 -21.30
N PHE A 496 -0.27 6.63 -20.94
CA PHE A 496 0.14 6.97 -19.57
C PHE A 496 0.32 8.47 -19.35
N GLU A 497 -0.25 9.30 -20.22
CA GLU A 497 -0.20 10.75 -20.07
C GLU A 497 -0.74 11.17 -18.68
N GLY A 498 0.07 11.93 -17.94
CA GLY A 498 -0.22 12.37 -16.56
C GLY A 498 0.11 11.38 -15.43
N THR A 499 0.46 10.11 -15.72
CA THR A 499 0.76 9.12 -14.67
C THR A 499 2.08 8.37 -14.88
N GLY A 500 2.69 8.47 -16.07
CA GLY A 500 3.93 7.76 -16.42
C GLY A 500 3.81 6.21 -16.39
N PRO A 501 4.55 5.50 -17.22
CA PRO A 501 4.54 4.04 -17.27
C PRO A 501 5.45 3.38 -16.22
N TYR A 502 6.36 4.14 -15.59
CA TYR A 502 7.41 3.61 -14.72
C TYR A 502 6.83 2.87 -13.49
N LEU A 503 5.88 3.49 -12.80
CA LEU A 503 5.28 2.88 -11.60
C LEU A 503 4.57 1.55 -11.92
N LEU A 504 3.76 1.50 -12.99
CA LEU A 504 3.16 0.24 -13.43
C LEU A 504 4.24 -0.79 -13.77
N GLY A 505 5.33 -0.36 -14.42
CA GLY A 505 6.48 -1.21 -14.70
C GLY A 505 7.09 -1.82 -13.44
N ALA A 506 7.27 -1.03 -12.38
CA ALA A 506 7.79 -1.49 -11.10
C ALA A 506 6.85 -2.46 -10.37
N ILE A 507 5.53 -2.30 -10.53
CA ILE A 507 4.52 -3.25 -10.04
C ILE A 507 4.60 -4.56 -10.83
N LEU A 508 4.66 -4.48 -12.17
CA LEU A 508 4.75 -5.66 -13.03
C LEU A 508 6.04 -6.45 -12.81
N ASP A 509 7.16 -5.80 -12.51
CA ASP A 509 8.43 -6.46 -12.18
C ASP A 509 8.26 -7.44 -11.00
N ARG A 510 7.54 -7.02 -9.96
CA ARG A 510 7.29 -7.88 -8.79
C ARG A 510 6.19 -8.90 -9.04
N PHE A 511 5.13 -8.51 -9.73
CA PHE A 511 4.03 -9.40 -10.08
C PHE A 511 4.51 -10.58 -10.94
N LEU A 512 5.30 -10.32 -11.97
CA LEU A 512 5.84 -11.35 -12.86
C LEU A 512 6.86 -12.25 -12.16
N ALA A 513 7.55 -11.75 -11.14
CA ALA A 513 8.46 -12.54 -10.33
C ALA A 513 7.74 -13.65 -9.55
N GLU A 514 6.50 -13.42 -9.10
CA GLU A 514 5.71 -14.44 -8.38
C GLU A 514 5.37 -15.67 -9.23
N TYR A 515 5.46 -15.55 -10.54
CA TYR A 515 5.31 -16.68 -11.47
C TYR A 515 6.62 -17.40 -11.77
N ALA A 516 7.75 -17.03 -11.16
CA ALA A 516 9.00 -17.75 -11.31
C ALA A 516 8.86 -19.16 -10.73
N SER A 517 9.29 -20.16 -11.50
CA SER A 517 9.33 -21.54 -11.03
C SER A 517 10.51 -21.79 -10.08
N LEU A 518 10.51 -22.93 -9.40
CA LEU A 518 11.56 -23.32 -8.47
C LEU A 518 12.95 -23.25 -9.14
N ASN A 519 13.92 -22.70 -8.41
CA ASN A 519 15.30 -22.49 -8.90
C ASN A 519 15.40 -21.67 -10.20
N HIS A 520 14.40 -20.83 -10.45
CA HIS A 520 14.35 -19.95 -11.59
C HIS A 520 14.21 -18.50 -11.09
N PHE A 521 14.67 -17.54 -11.91
CA PHE A 521 14.40 -16.13 -11.67
C PHE A 521 13.63 -15.53 -12.84
N THR A 522 12.93 -14.44 -12.57
CA THR A 522 12.36 -13.57 -13.59
C THR A 522 13.10 -12.23 -13.54
N GLN A 523 13.47 -11.71 -14.69
CA GLN A 523 14.00 -10.36 -14.86
C GLN A 523 13.08 -9.61 -15.80
N THR A 524 12.47 -8.53 -15.32
CA THR A 524 11.54 -7.73 -16.12
C THR A 524 12.25 -6.55 -16.74
N VAL A 525 11.98 -6.30 -18.01
CA VAL A 525 12.43 -5.13 -18.75
C VAL A 525 11.20 -4.38 -19.23
N ILE A 526 11.05 -3.14 -18.80
CA ILE A 526 9.96 -2.28 -19.25
C ILE A 526 10.51 -1.36 -20.32
N ARG A 527 9.84 -1.37 -21.45
CA ARG A 527 10.14 -0.50 -22.59
C ARG A 527 8.93 0.34 -22.94
N THR A 528 9.16 1.51 -23.42
CA THR A 528 8.12 2.31 -24.05
C THR A 528 8.37 2.44 -25.53
N VAL A 529 7.31 2.79 -26.28
CA VAL A 529 7.40 2.93 -27.73
C VAL A 529 8.30 4.11 -28.10
N GLU A 530 8.24 5.20 -27.31
CA GLU A 530 8.92 6.45 -27.63
C GLU A 530 10.33 6.54 -27.01
N ARG A 531 10.51 6.08 -25.76
CA ARG A 531 11.76 6.24 -25.00
C ARG A 531 12.65 4.99 -24.96
N GLY A 532 12.17 3.86 -25.44
CA GLY A 532 12.88 2.60 -25.36
C GLY A 532 12.84 1.97 -23.96
N GLU A 533 13.98 1.47 -23.45
CA GLU A 533 14.05 0.85 -22.11
C GLU A 533 14.04 1.92 -21.03
N ILE A 534 13.07 1.85 -20.13
CA ILE A 534 12.90 2.79 -19.01
C ILE A 534 13.14 2.13 -17.64
N LEU A 535 13.01 0.80 -17.55
CA LEU A 535 13.26 0.07 -16.30
C LEU A 535 13.82 -1.32 -16.62
N ARG A 536 14.91 -1.67 -15.96
CA ARG A 536 15.42 -3.04 -15.92
C ARG A 536 15.43 -3.53 -14.48
N GLY A 537 14.46 -4.37 -14.14
CA GLY A 537 14.37 -4.98 -12.82
C GLY A 537 15.56 -5.89 -12.51
N PRO A 538 15.89 -6.10 -11.24
CA PRO A 538 16.88 -7.09 -10.84
C PRO A 538 16.33 -8.51 -11.08
N PRO A 539 17.19 -9.52 -11.25
CA PRO A 539 16.76 -10.91 -11.27
C PRO A 539 16.08 -11.29 -9.95
N ARG A 540 14.79 -11.63 -9.98
CA ARG A 540 13.99 -11.98 -8.81
C ARG A 540 13.62 -13.46 -8.82
N ALA A 541 13.82 -14.14 -7.70
CA ALA A 541 13.23 -15.45 -7.45
C ALA A 541 11.74 -15.27 -7.05
N GLY A 542 10.90 -16.24 -7.37
CA GLY A 542 9.52 -16.24 -6.92
C GLY A 542 9.41 -16.43 -5.41
N GLY A 543 8.46 -15.73 -4.78
CA GLY A 543 8.14 -15.87 -3.36
C GLY A 543 7.13 -16.98 -3.06
N ARG A 544 6.62 -17.67 -4.07
CA ARG A 544 5.56 -18.66 -3.93
C ARG A 544 6.01 -19.81 -3.03
N ARG A 545 5.30 -19.99 -1.92
CA ARG A 545 5.49 -21.14 -1.05
C ARG A 545 5.06 -22.41 -1.83
N LEU A 546 5.89 -23.41 -1.83
CA LEU A 546 5.49 -24.74 -2.28
C LEU A 546 4.60 -25.34 -1.20
N LEU A 547 3.44 -25.82 -1.60
CA LEU A 547 2.54 -26.57 -0.74
C LEU A 547 3.17 -27.89 -0.33
#